data_5c600c24a16782871e2087517535b48b
#
_entry.id   5c600c24a16782871e2087517535b48b
#
_cell.length_a   1.000
_cell.length_b   1.000
_cell.length_c   1.000
_cell.angle_alpha   90.00
_cell.angle_beta   90.00
_cell.angle_gamma   90.00
#
_symmetry.space_group_name_H-M   'P 1'
#
loop_
_entity.id
_entity.type
_entity.pdbx_description
1 polymer ?
#
loop_
_entity_poly.entity_id
_entity_poly.type
_entity_poly.pdbx_seq_one_letter_code
_entity_poly.pdbx_strand_id
1 'polypeptide(L)'
;MGPQVSLGAAPAPRSMEAKSVSPAPATTYGGEASLTRIYRVGPSDVLDVQLNDAQSPESTLFTVTPSGLLEHPLLTEPISVTGLTAEEIGTKLEAELTKRALVADPKVTVGVRDYASHTILVSGLVKDSGTKFLRREAIPLYVVVADAQPLPEAARVTVVRTDKNQIYEIELTQAADMNLLVRPGDVITVLPNVTQFVYIGGEVKSGGEKTFRRGLTLTQVILAAGGVTPKAKVAQVVRDAGGGLLVPTRFDLQAIGSGKAADPVLKPGDRIVILR
;
A
#
# COMPACT_ATOMS: atom_id res chain seq x y z
N MET A 1 14.33 -37.28 -57.30
CA MET A 1 13.93 -37.52 -55.88
C MET A 1 14.83 -36.70 -55.01
N GLY A 2 14.37 -35.51 -54.61
CA GLY A 2 15.08 -34.61 -53.69
C GLY A 2 14.31 -34.54 -52.36
N PRO A 3 14.98 -34.43 -51.20
CA PRO A 3 14.31 -34.46 -49.92
C PRO A 3 13.64 -33.11 -49.63
N GLN A 4 12.38 -33.18 -49.17
CA GLN A 4 11.64 -32.04 -48.64
C GLN A 4 12.17 -31.68 -47.28
N VAL A 5 12.58 -30.43 -47.11
CA VAL A 5 12.92 -29.84 -45.81
C VAL A 5 11.64 -29.31 -45.17
N SER A 6 11.23 -29.93 -44.06
CA SER A 6 10.12 -29.46 -43.20
C SER A 6 10.58 -28.27 -42.40
N LEU A 7 9.99 -27.09 -42.64
CA LEU A 7 10.12 -25.89 -41.77
C LEU A 7 9.31 -26.11 -40.51
N GLY A 8 10.00 -26.30 -39.39
CA GLY A 8 9.41 -26.31 -38.07
C GLY A 8 8.81 -24.95 -37.73
N ALA A 9 7.55 -24.96 -37.30
CA ALA A 9 6.85 -23.77 -36.81
C ALA A 9 7.50 -23.24 -35.52
N ALA A 10 7.75 -21.94 -35.49
CA ALA A 10 8.23 -21.22 -34.32
C ALA A 10 7.16 -21.24 -33.16
N PRO A 11 7.56 -21.39 -31.92
CA PRO A 11 6.61 -21.36 -30.81
C PRO A 11 6.03 -19.96 -30.64
N ALA A 12 4.71 -19.89 -30.43
CA ALA A 12 3.98 -18.66 -30.17
C ALA A 12 4.48 -17.98 -28.90
N PRO A 13 4.51 -16.64 -28.84
CA PRO A 13 4.91 -15.93 -27.63
C PRO A 13 3.90 -16.18 -26.52
N ARG A 14 4.41 -16.56 -25.34
CA ARG A 14 3.62 -16.70 -24.12
C ARG A 14 3.05 -15.32 -23.76
N SER A 15 1.74 -15.21 -23.73
CA SER A 15 1.03 -14.07 -23.20
C SER A 15 1.37 -13.91 -21.72
N MET A 16 2.04 -12.82 -21.38
CA MET A 16 2.14 -12.37 -19.98
C MET A 16 0.74 -11.89 -19.58
N GLU A 17 0.06 -12.69 -18.76
CA GLU A 17 -1.16 -12.27 -18.10
C GLU A 17 -0.85 -11.04 -17.25
N ALA A 18 -1.43 -9.90 -17.61
CA ALA A 18 -1.48 -8.72 -16.76
C ALA A 18 -2.24 -9.12 -15.48
N LYS A 19 -1.53 -9.22 -14.36
CA LYS A 19 -2.15 -9.43 -13.04
C LYS A 19 -3.14 -8.30 -12.81
N SER A 20 -4.41 -8.65 -12.78
CA SER A 20 -5.48 -7.74 -12.38
C SER A 20 -5.18 -7.21 -10.97
N VAL A 21 -5.14 -5.89 -10.84
CA VAL A 21 -5.15 -5.23 -9.53
C VAL A 21 -6.49 -5.56 -8.90
N SER A 22 -6.48 -6.45 -7.92
CA SER A 22 -7.68 -6.80 -7.17
C SER A 22 -8.05 -5.62 -6.29
N PRO A 23 -9.32 -5.15 -6.25
CA PRO A 23 -9.74 -4.19 -5.24
C PRO A 23 -9.51 -4.81 -3.87
N ALA A 24 -9.03 -3.99 -2.91
CA ALA A 24 -8.78 -4.43 -1.55
C ALA A 24 -10.02 -5.15 -0.99
N PRO A 25 -9.87 -6.34 -0.41
CA PRO A 25 -11.02 -7.05 0.17
C PRO A 25 -11.60 -6.21 1.30
N ALA A 26 -12.93 -6.14 1.35
CA ALA A 26 -13.65 -5.56 2.49
C ALA A 26 -13.25 -6.33 3.75
N THR A 27 -12.47 -5.68 4.61
CA THR A 27 -11.76 -6.30 5.74
C THR A 27 -12.75 -6.61 6.86
N THR A 28 -12.80 -7.86 7.28
CA THR A 28 -13.50 -8.31 8.48
C THR A 28 -12.72 -7.84 9.71
N TYR A 29 -13.17 -6.80 10.36
CA TYR A 29 -12.48 -6.04 11.41
C TYR A 29 -12.21 -6.79 12.74
N GLY A 30 -12.63 -8.04 12.92
CA GLY A 30 -12.57 -8.74 14.21
C GLY A 30 -11.18 -9.19 14.68
N GLY A 31 -10.30 -9.62 13.78
CA GLY A 31 -8.96 -10.15 14.14
C GLY A 31 -7.81 -9.14 14.06
N GLU A 32 -7.97 -8.08 13.26
CA GLU A 32 -6.92 -7.09 13.01
C GLU A 32 -6.85 -5.98 14.07
N ALA A 33 -7.94 -5.73 14.78
CA ALA A 33 -7.97 -4.72 15.86
C ALA A 33 -7.04 -5.06 17.03
N SER A 34 -6.72 -6.33 17.26
CA SER A 34 -5.76 -6.75 18.28
C SER A 34 -4.32 -6.36 17.92
N LEU A 35 -3.94 -6.41 16.63
CA LEU A 35 -2.60 -6.09 16.16
C LEU A 35 -2.19 -4.64 16.43
N THR A 36 -3.15 -3.74 16.54
CA THR A 36 -2.88 -2.33 16.84
C THR A 36 -2.63 -2.04 18.32
N ARG A 37 -2.75 -3.04 19.20
CA ARG A 37 -2.64 -2.89 20.67
C ARG A 37 -1.47 -3.65 21.27
N ILE A 38 -0.93 -4.64 20.59
CA ILE A 38 0.15 -5.49 21.08
C ILE A 38 1.44 -5.19 20.34
N TYR A 39 2.55 -5.48 21.01
CA TYR A 39 3.88 -5.52 20.45
C TYR A 39 4.53 -6.86 20.82
N ARG A 40 5.10 -7.54 19.84
CA ARG A 40 5.87 -8.76 20.05
C ARG A 40 7.33 -8.46 19.81
N VAL A 41 8.13 -8.82 20.79
CA VAL A 41 9.57 -8.55 20.79
C VAL A 41 10.25 -9.31 19.63
N GLY A 42 11.20 -8.64 18.99
CA GLY A 42 12.01 -9.20 17.93
C GLY A 42 13.50 -8.96 18.13
N PRO A 43 14.35 -9.43 17.20
CA PRO A 43 15.80 -9.22 17.23
C PRO A 43 16.16 -7.73 17.25
N SER A 44 17.19 -7.39 18.00
CA SER A 44 17.71 -6.03 18.19
C SER A 44 16.86 -5.10 19.06
N ASP A 45 15.70 -5.53 19.54
CA ASP A 45 14.96 -4.77 20.56
C ASP A 45 15.75 -4.70 21.85
N VAL A 46 15.62 -3.59 22.57
CA VAL A 46 16.22 -3.42 23.90
C VAL A 46 15.12 -3.52 24.94
N LEU A 47 15.27 -4.47 25.84
CA LEU A 47 14.35 -4.73 26.93
C LEU A 47 14.89 -4.15 28.24
N ASP A 48 14.03 -3.50 29.00
CA ASP A 48 14.26 -3.11 30.37
C ASP A 48 13.68 -4.21 31.26
N VAL A 49 14.54 -4.95 31.92
CA VAL A 49 14.15 -6.04 32.80
C VAL A 49 14.40 -5.61 34.25
N GLN A 50 13.34 -5.57 35.05
CA GLN A 50 13.38 -5.22 36.46
C GLN A 50 13.05 -6.45 37.28
N LEU A 51 14.01 -6.89 38.07
CA LEU A 51 13.78 -7.90 39.10
C LEU A 51 13.40 -7.18 40.41
N ASN A 52 12.14 -7.27 40.79
CA ASN A 52 11.63 -6.68 41.98
C ASN A 52 11.99 -7.60 43.19
N ASP A 53 13.26 -7.55 43.62
CA ASP A 53 13.67 -8.13 44.89
C ASP A 53 13.45 -7.11 46.03
N ALA A 54 13.17 -7.59 47.23
CA ALA A 54 12.64 -6.80 48.34
C ALA A 54 13.52 -5.62 48.81
N GLN A 55 14.72 -5.43 48.27
CA GLN A 55 15.67 -4.42 48.74
C GLN A 55 16.10 -3.34 47.73
N SER A 56 16.02 -3.57 46.42
CA SER A 56 16.26 -2.55 45.40
C SER A 56 15.80 -3.04 44.06
N PRO A 57 14.89 -2.35 43.36
CA PRO A 57 14.55 -2.67 41.99
C PRO A 57 15.75 -2.28 41.08
N GLU A 58 16.54 -3.24 40.69
CA GLU A 58 17.58 -3.03 39.67
C GLU A 58 16.99 -3.18 38.28
N SER A 59 17.01 -2.09 37.53
CA SER A 59 16.67 -2.09 36.12
C SER A 59 17.93 -2.40 35.31
N THR A 60 17.87 -3.42 34.48
CA THR A 60 18.97 -3.78 33.59
C THR A 60 18.48 -3.88 32.16
N LEU A 61 19.24 -3.29 31.24
CA LEU A 61 18.92 -3.29 29.81
C LEU A 61 19.55 -4.50 29.14
N PHE A 62 18.76 -5.21 28.34
CA PHE A 62 19.19 -6.35 27.55
C PHE A 62 18.80 -6.17 26.09
N THR A 63 19.74 -6.38 25.19
CA THR A 63 19.46 -6.40 23.74
C THR A 63 19.13 -7.84 23.32
N VAL A 64 18.01 -8.01 22.62
CA VAL A 64 17.64 -9.29 22.04
C VAL A 64 18.63 -9.61 20.91
N THR A 65 19.25 -10.78 20.99
CA THR A 65 20.24 -11.22 20.02
C THR A 65 19.64 -11.38 18.61
N PRO A 66 20.44 -11.41 17.54
CA PRO A 66 19.96 -11.70 16.18
C PRO A 66 19.25 -13.06 16.06
N SER A 67 19.57 -14.02 16.93
CA SER A 67 18.89 -15.31 17.03
C SER A 67 17.61 -15.29 17.84
N GLY A 68 17.22 -14.11 18.36
CA GLY A 68 15.97 -13.94 19.11
C GLY A 68 16.04 -14.39 20.57
N LEU A 69 17.23 -14.42 21.13
CA LEU A 69 17.48 -14.86 22.49
C LEU A 69 17.73 -13.68 23.43
N LEU A 70 17.35 -13.84 24.68
CA LEU A 70 17.70 -12.94 25.78
C LEU A 70 18.75 -13.64 26.66
N GLU A 71 19.90 -12.99 26.83
CA GLU A 71 20.99 -13.44 27.69
C GLU A 71 20.89 -12.70 29.03
N HIS A 72 20.51 -13.41 30.11
CA HIS A 72 20.38 -12.82 31.43
C HIS A 72 21.47 -13.41 32.37
N PRO A 73 22.19 -12.58 33.14
CA PRO A 73 23.33 -13.03 33.95
C PRO A 73 23.00 -14.14 34.97
N LEU A 74 21.77 -14.13 35.48
CA LEU A 74 21.30 -15.17 36.42
C LEU A 74 20.92 -16.48 35.72
N LEU A 75 20.83 -16.51 34.39
CA LEU A 75 20.50 -17.70 33.63
C LEU A 75 21.75 -18.33 33.01
N THR A 76 21.91 -19.63 33.15
CA THR A 76 23.02 -20.39 32.55
C THR A 76 22.85 -20.51 31.03
N GLU A 77 21.62 -20.50 30.54
CA GLU A 77 21.26 -20.63 29.14
C GLU A 77 20.37 -19.49 28.71
N PRO A 78 20.60 -18.89 27.52
CA PRO A 78 19.73 -17.87 26.99
C PRO A 78 18.31 -18.37 26.73
N ILE A 79 17.33 -17.49 26.88
CA ILE A 79 15.92 -17.83 26.61
C ILE A 79 15.44 -17.22 25.31
N SER A 80 14.64 -17.96 24.54
CA SER A 80 13.99 -17.42 23.34
C SER A 80 12.86 -16.47 23.72
N VAL A 81 12.91 -15.24 23.20
CA VAL A 81 11.94 -14.17 23.48
C VAL A 81 11.27 -13.62 22.23
N THR A 82 11.75 -13.94 21.04
CA THR A 82 11.12 -13.50 19.79
C THR A 82 9.69 -13.97 19.69
N GLY A 83 8.79 -13.06 19.31
CA GLY A 83 7.36 -13.32 19.15
C GLY A 83 6.57 -13.29 20.47
N LEU A 84 7.24 -13.09 21.62
CA LEU A 84 6.58 -12.92 22.92
C LEU A 84 6.30 -11.43 23.19
N THR A 85 5.26 -11.17 23.96
CA THR A 85 5.02 -9.85 24.55
C THR A 85 5.93 -9.64 25.77
N ALA A 86 6.08 -8.40 26.22
CA ALA A 86 6.86 -8.08 27.42
C ALA A 86 6.35 -8.84 28.66
N GLU A 87 5.03 -8.98 28.80
CA GLU A 87 4.39 -9.71 29.90
C GLU A 87 4.70 -11.22 29.82
N GLU A 88 4.61 -11.83 28.62
CA GLU A 88 4.96 -13.24 28.41
C GLU A 88 6.44 -13.51 28.71
N ILE A 89 7.33 -12.55 28.40
CA ILE A 89 8.77 -12.63 28.72
C ILE A 89 8.98 -12.58 30.23
N GLY A 90 8.31 -11.67 30.94
CA GLY A 90 8.37 -11.58 32.39
C GLY A 90 7.99 -12.90 33.04
N THR A 91 6.83 -13.45 32.70
CA THR A 91 6.36 -14.75 33.20
C THR A 91 7.35 -15.88 32.90
N LYS A 92 7.96 -15.89 31.72
CA LYS A 92 8.95 -16.89 31.34
C LYS A 92 10.23 -16.79 32.14
N LEU A 93 10.71 -15.57 32.39
CA LEU A 93 11.86 -15.30 33.25
C LEU A 93 11.61 -15.75 34.71
N GLU A 94 10.43 -15.40 35.27
CA GLU A 94 10.04 -15.84 36.61
C GLU A 94 10.04 -17.37 36.75
N ALA A 95 9.48 -18.07 35.75
CA ALA A 95 9.46 -19.52 35.72
C ALA A 95 10.86 -20.14 35.68
N GLU A 96 11.78 -19.61 34.87
CA GLU A 96 13.15 -20.11 34.77
C GLU A 96 13.98 -19.82 36.02
N LEU A 97 13.80 -18.64 36.66
CA LEU A 97 14.46 -18.28 37.89
C LEU A 97 13.97 -19.17 39.08
N THR A 98 12.68 -19.42 39.15
CA THR A 98 12.08 -20.31 40.17
C THR A 98 12.53 -21.77 39.99
N LYS A 99 12.50 -22.32 38.77
CA LYS A 99 12.90 -23.67 38.43
C LYS A 99 14.34 -23.98 38.87
N ARG A 100 15.21 -23.00 38.79
CA ARG A 100 16.63 -23.11 39.15
C ARG A 100 16.91 -22.75 40.61
N ALA A 101 15.88 -22.47 41.39
CA ALA A 101 15.98 -22.03 42.78
C ALA A 101 16.96 -20.86 43.04
N LEU A 102 17.07 -19.96 42.05
CA LEU A 102 17.97 -18.80 42.11
C LEU A 102 17.35 -17.65 42.94
N VAL A 103 16.03 -17.55 42.92
CA VAL A 103 15.23 -16.58 43.68
C VAL A 103 13.99 -17.30 44.20
N ALA A 104 13.62 -17.05 45.45
CA ALA A 104 12.53 -17.78 46.11
C ALA A 104 11.12 -17.40 45.57
N ASP A 105 10.89 -16.15 45.24
CA ASP A 105 9.62 -15.64 44.66
C ASP A 105 9.94 -14.47 43.71
N PRO A 106 10.50 -14.78 42.52
CA PRO A 106 10.92 -13.74 41.61
C PRO A 106 9.71 -13.00 41.05
N LYS A 107 9.74 -11.68 41.09
CA LYS A 107 8.79 -10.78 40.43
C LYS A 107 9.55 -10.03 39.33
N VAL A 108 9.26 -10.35 38.07
CA VAL A 108 9.97 -9.76 36.94
C VAL A 108 9.02 -8.84 36.16
N THR A 109 9.38 -7.59 36.05
CA THR A 109 8.71 -6.64 35.15
C THR A 109 9.58 -6.41 33.92
N VAL A 110 9.01 -6.60 32.74
CA VAL A 110 9.71 -6.37 31.47
C VAL A 110 9.02 -5.22 30.72
N GLY A 111 9.84 -4.28 30.24
CA GLY A 111 9.41 -3.22 29.33
C GLY A 111 10.22 -3.24 28.06
N VAL A 112 9.69 -2.74 26.97
CA VAL A 112 10.47 -2.48 25.74
C VAL A 112 11.00 -1.07 25.80
N ARG A 113 12.31 -0.92 25.89
CA ARG A 113 13.00 0.38 25.95
C ARG A 113 13.17 0.97 24.56
N ASP A 114 13.76 0.16 23.64
CA ASP A 114 13.98 0.56 22.26
C ASP A 114 13.37 -0.46 21.31
N TYR A 115 12.54 0.05 20.39
CA TYR A 115 11.81 -0.72 19.39
C TYR A 115 12.62 -0.71 18.08
N ALA A 116 13.36 -1.78 17.80
CA ALA A 116 14.26 -1.86 16.65
C ALA A 116 13.85 -2.92 15.62
N SER A 117 13.12 -3.93 16.03
CA SER A 117 12.79 -5.08 15.19
C SER A 117 11.70 -4.83 14.17
N HIS A 118 10.76 -3.94 14.46
CA HIS A 118 9.61 -3.66 13.61
C HIS A 118 9.79 -2.36 12.84
N THR A 119 10.30 -2.45 11.61
CA THR A 119 10.58 -1.30 10.77
C THR A 119 9.73 -1.27 9.51
N ILE A 120 9.45 -0.07 9.03
CA ILE A 120 8.89 0.23 7.72
C ILE A 120 9.76 1.26 7.02
N LEU A 121 9.70 1.31 5.70
CA LEU A 121 10.39 2.33 4.91
C LEU A 121 9.36 3.30 4.34
N VAL A 122 9.53 4.60 4.59
CA VAL A 122 8.69 5.66 4.03
C VAL A 122 9.51 6.52 3.08
N SER A 123 8.97 6.77 1.89
CA SER A 123 9.66 7.51 0.83
C SER A 123 8.70 8.35 0.00
N GLY A 124 9.25 9.14 -0.93
CA GLY A 124 8.48 9.95 -1.87
C GLY A 124 8.18 11.36 -1.38
N LEU A 125 6.99 11.87 -1.66
CA LEU A 125 6.57 13.25 -1.35
C LEU A 125 6.19 13.42 0.13
N VAL A 126 7.18 13.30 1.00
CA VAL A 126 7.08 13.51 2.44
C VAL A 126 8.27 14.34 2.93
N LYS A 127 8.10 15.04 4.05
CA LYS A 127 9.18 15.79 4.69
C LYS A 127 10.09 14.87 5.48
N ASP A 128 9.53 13.87 6.17
CA ASP A 128 10.24 12.95 7.04
C ASP A 128 10.23 11.54 6.43
N SER A 129 11.12 11.35 5.46
CA SER A 129 11.38 10.07 4.78
C SER A 129 12.41 9.24 5.54
N GLY A 130 12.39 7.92 5.31
CA GLY A 130 13.36 6.98 5.86
C GLY A 130 12.73 5.82 6.59
N THR A 131 13.54 5.11 7.36
CA THR A 131 13.10 3.99 8.19
C THR A 131 12.35 4.52 9.42
N LYS A 132 11.15 3.99 9.66
CA LYS A 132 10.33 4.27 10.82
C LYS A 132 10.17 3.00 11.66
N PHE A 133 10.16 3.16 12.99
CA PHE A 133 9.99 2.06 13.92
C PHE A 133 8.53 1.97 14.39
N LEU A 134 7.95 0.79 14.29
CA LEU A 134 6.60 0.53 14.78
C LEU A 134 6.66 0.05 16.24
N ARG A 135 5.84 0.65 17.09
CA ARG A 135 5.68 0.24 18.51
C ARG A 135 4.51 -0.72 18.72
N ARG A 136 4.03 -1.34 17.63
CA ARG A 136 2.89 -2.27 17.60
C ARG A 136 3.04 -3.18 16.38
N GLU A 137 2.33 -4.31 16.39
CA GLU A 137 2.32 -5.26 15.27
C GLU A 137 1.80 -4.66 13.96
N ALA A 138 0.90 -3.70 14.06
CA ALA A 138 0.42 -2.95 12.91
C ALA A 138 -0.12 -1.59 13.34
N ILE A 139 -0.07 -0.62 12.43
CA ILE A 139 -0.68 0.70 12.59
C ILE A 139 -1.42 1.10 11.32
N PRO A 140 -2.51 1.88 11.41
CA PRO A 140 -3.21 2.36 10.22
C PRO A 140 -2.32 3.26 9.35
N LEU A 141 -2.45 3.14 8.04
CA LEU A 141 -1.67 3.89 7.06
C LEU A 141 -1.78 5.41 7.26
N TYR A 142 -2.97 5.91 7.62
CA TYR A 142 -3.15 7.34 7.86
C TYR A 142 -2.24 7.89 8.99
N VAL A 143 -1.91 7.06 10.00
CA VAL A 143 -0.99 7.45 11.09
C VAL A 143 0.42 7.59 10.55
N VAL A 144 0.87 6.62 9.74
CA VAL A 144 2.21 6.64 9.12
C VAL A 144 2.37 7.84 8.20
N VAL A 145 1.36 8.09 7.35
CA VAL A 145 1.40 9.20 6.40
C VAL A 145 1.36 10.55 7.12
N ALA A 146 0.56 10.69 8.17
CA ALA A 146 0.52 11.91 8.97
C ALA A 146 1.85 12.19 9.67
N ASP A 147 2.48 11.16 10.26
CA ASP A 147 3.79 11.25 10.89
C ASP A 147 4.88 11.66 9.89
N ALA A 148 4.83 11.11 8.67
CA ALA A 148 5.77 11.42 7.59
C ALA A 148 5.61 12.82 7.00
N GLN A 149 4.57 13.57 7.35
CA GLN A 149 4.27 14.93 6.89
C GLN A 149 4.26 15.05 5.36
N PRO A 150 3.21 14.59 4.67
CA PRO A 150 3.13 14.62 3.22
C PRO A 150 3.22 16.05 2.69
N LEU A 151 3.89 16.22 1.55
CA LEU A 151 4.00 17.50 0.84
C LEU A 151 2.66 17.86 0.17
N PRO A 152 2.40 19.15 -0.14
CA PRO A 152 1.14 19.58 -0.73
C PRO A 152 0.78 18.89 -2.05
N GLU A 153 1.77 18.44 -2.81
CA GLU A 153 1.61 17.76 -4.10
C GLU A 153 1.30 16.27 -3.94
N ALA A 154 1.40 15.73 -2.72
CA ALA A 154 1.09 14.34 -2.43
C ALA A 154 -0.40 14.06 -2.65
N ALA A 155 -0.72 13.01 -3.41
CA ALA A 155 -2.09 12.68 -3.73
C ALA A 155 -2.42 11.20 -3.53
N ARG A 156 -1.44 10.33 -3.60
CA ARG A 156 -1.62 8.89 -3.46
C ARG A 156 -0.45 8.24 -2.74
N VAL A 157 -0.70 7.06 -2.21
CA VAL A 157 0.28 6.22 -1.53
C VAL A 157 0.29 4.84 -2.15
N THR A 158 1.48 4.31 -2.37
CA THR A 158 1.67 2.90 -2.69
C THR A 158 2.26 2.20 -1.47
N VAL A 159 1.65 1.11 -1.04
CA VAL A 159 2.16 0.23 0.01
C VAL A 159 2.55 -1.10 -0.63
N VAL A 160 3.84 -1.42 -0.57
CA VAL A 160 4.40 -2.69 -1.07
C VAL A 160 4.65 -3.61 0.12
N ARG A 161 3.97 -4.73 0.14
CA ARG A 161 4.12 -5.79 1.14
C ARG A 161 4.93 -6.93 0.54
N THR A 162 6.19 -7.00 0.91
CA THR A 162 7.16 -7.90 0.27
C THR A 162 6.89 -9.37 0.58
N ASP A 163 6.47 -9.69 1.81
CA ASP A 163 6.19 -11.07 2.26
C ASP A 163 5.07 -11.75 1.45
N LYS A 164 4.09 -10.97 0.97
CA LYS A 164 2.94 -11.45 0.20
C LYS A 164 2.97 -11.05 -1.26
N ASN A 165 4.00 -10.33 -1.70
CA ASN A 165 4.09 -9.74 -3.04
C ASN A 165 2.82 -8.98 -3.43
N GLN A 166 2.28 -8.18 -2.50
CA GLN A 166 1.07 -7.38 -2.66
C GLN A 166 1.42 -5.92 -2.78
N ILE A 167 0.73 -5.22 -3.68
CA ILE A 167 0.85 -3.78 -3.87
C ILE A 167 -0.54 -3.17 -3.71
N TYR A 168 -0.64 -2.18 -2.83
CA TYR A 168 -1.85 -1.40 -2.60
C TYR A 168 -1.62 0.02 -3.10
N GLU A 169 -2.50 0.50 -3.97
CA GLU A 169 -2.52 1.90 -4.39
C GLU A 169 -3.72 2.60 -3.77
N ILE A 170 -3.48 3.64 -2.99
CA ILE A 170 -4.48 4.31 -2.16
C ILE A 170 -4.41 5.81 -2.43
N GLU A 171 -5.54 6.43 -2.70
CA GLU A 171 -5.65 7.88 -2.78
C GLU A 171 -5.73 8.50 -1.38
N LEU A 172 -4.95 9.53 -1.10
CA LEU A 172 -4.93 10.19 0.23
C LEU A 172 -6.29 10.79 0.61
N THR A 173 -7.16 11.04 -0.36
CA THR A 173 -8.52 11.55 -0.15
C THR A 173 -9.53 10.46 0.23
N GLN A 174 -9.17 9.18 0.11
CA GLN A 174 -10.07 8.05 0.42
C GLN A 174 -9.84 7.56 1.86
N ALA A 175 -10.55 8.16 2.81
CA ALA A 175 -10.40 7.88 4.24
C ALA A 175 -10.61 6.39 4.61
N ALA A 176 -11.49 5.68 3.90
CA ALA A 176 -11.73 4.26 4.17
C ALA A 176 -10.50 3.39 3.87
N ASP A 177 -9.84 3.64 2.74
CA ASP A 177 -8.68 2.87 2.30
C ASP A 177 -7.42 3.21 3.12
N MET A 178 -7.37 4.43 3.67
CA MET A 178 -6.30 4.87 4.58
C MET A 178 -6.28 4.12 5.93
N ASN A 179 -7.31 3.33 6.23
CA ASN A 179 -7.32 2.41 7.37
C ASN A 179 -6.54 1.10 7.12
N LEU A 180 -5.95 0.91 5.93
CA LEU A 180 -5.06 -0.22 5.68
C LEU A 180 -4.04 -0.34 6.80
N LEU A 181 -3.90 -1.53 7.38
CA LEU A 181 -2.91 -1.79 8.41
C LEU A 181 -1.53 -2.00 7.80
N VAL A 182 -0.62 -1.09 8.11
CA VAL A 182 0.81 -1.16 7.81
C VAL A 182 1.48 -2.08 8.82
N ARG A 183 2.35 -2.95 8.34
CA ARG A 183 3.06 -3.99 9.12
C ARG A 183 4.57 -3.86 8.94
N PRO A 184 5.36 -4.47 9.83
CA PRO A 184 6.81 -4.53 9.67
C PRO A 184 7.20 -5.08 8.29
N GLY A 185 8.20 -4.45 7.67
CA GLY A 185 8.66 -4.79 6.33
C GLY A 185 7.89 -4.15 5.18
N ASP A 186 6.79 -3.43 5.43
CA ASP A 186 6.07 -2.69 4.39
C ASP A 186 6.93 -1.50 3.89
N VAL A 187 6.90 -1.28 2.59
CA VAL A 187 7.49 -0.09 1.93
C VAL A 187 6.36 0.83 1.47
N ILE A 188 6.40 2.07 1.95
CA ILE A 188 5.37 3.08 1.73
C ILE A 188 5.97 4.19 0.89
N THR A 189 5.40 4.45 -0.29
CA THR A 189 5.83 5.51 -1.17
C THR A 189 4.70 6.50 -1.42
N VAL A 190 4.90 7.75 -1.03
CA VAL A 190 3.95 8.83 -1.26
C VAL A 190 4.24 9.49 -2.60
N LEU A 191 3.22 9.57 -3.46
CA LEU A 191 3.34 9.95 -4.86
C LEU A 191 2.44 11.14 -5.20
N PRO A 192 2.80 11.93 -6.22
CA PRO A 192 1.96 13.01 -6.72
C PRO A 192 0.73 12.46 -7.44
N ASN A 193 -0.23 13.33 -7.67
CA ASN A 193 -1.31 13.04 -8.61
C ASN A 193 -0.72 12.94 -10.02
N VAL A 194 -0.95 11.82 -10.68
CA VAL A 194 -0.64 11.71 -12.10
C VAL A 194 -1.75 12.45 -12.86
N THR A 195 -1.40 13.61 -13.44
CA THR A 195 -2.32 14.31 -14.32
C THR A 195 -2.60 13.41 -15.52
N GLN A 196 -3.83 12.97 -15.61
CA GLN A 196 -4.30 12.14 -16.72
C GLN A 196 -5.03 13.05 -17.72
N PHE A 197 -4.99 12.67 -18.97
CA PHE A 197 -5.57 13.45 -20.07
C PHE A 197 -6.51 12.61 -20.91
N VAL A 198 -7.45 13.30 -21.57
CA VAL A 198 -8.18 12.83 -22.74
C VAL A 198 -7.85 13.74 -23.90
N TYR A 199 -7.95 13.25 -25.11
CA TYR A 199 -7.60 14.00 -26.32
C TYR A 199 -8.84 14.22 -27.16
N ILE A 200 -9.11 15.47 -27.56
CA ILE A 200 -10.26 15.79 -28.38
C ILE A 200 -9.85 16.56 -29.64
N GLY A 201 -10.44 16.19 -30.77
CA GLY A 201 -10.18 16.82 -32.05
C GLY A 201 -11.35 16.70 -33.02
N GLY A 202 -11.17 17.14 -34.27
CA GLY A 202 -12.22 17.19 -35.30
C GLY A 202 -13.03 18.46 -35.24
N GLU A 203 -14.36 18.36 -35.40
CA GLU A 203 -15.29 19.51 -35.48
C GLU A 203 -15.56 20.14 -34.09
N VAL A 204 -14.49 20.61 -33.42
CA VAL A 204 -14.52 21.36 -32.15
C VAL A 204 -13.82 22.70 -32.30
N LYS A 205 -14.11 23.67 -31.44
CA LYS A 205 -13.50 25.00 -31.51
C LYS A 205 -12.04 25.01 -31.06
N SER A 206 -11.71 24.23 -29.99
CA SER A 206 -10.38 24.16 -29.42
C SER A 206 -10.02 22.72 -29.10
N GLY A 207 -9.48 22.00 -30.08
CA GLY A 207 -8.96 20.64 -29.91
C GLY A 207 -7.69 20.59 -29.06
N GLY A 208 -7.22 19.38 -28.77
CA GLY A 208 -6.01 19.10 -28.00
C GLY A 208 -6.28 18.25 -26.75
N GLU A 209 -5.32 18.23 -25.87
CA GLU A 209 -5.45 17.53 -24.59
C GLU A 209 -6.34 18.30 -23.61
N LYS A 210 -7.10 17.55 -22.80
CA LYS A 210 -7.91 18.06 -21.71
C LYS A 210 -7.65 17.22 -20.49
N THR A 211 -7.49 17.87 -19.33
CA THR A 211 -7.26 17.18 -18.06
C THR A 211 -8.42 16.26 -17.74
N PHE A 212 -8.09 14.99 -17.49
CA PHE A 212 -9.06 14.00 -17.05
C PHE A 212 -9.35 14.17 -15.55
N ARG A 213 -10.62 14.01 -15.19
CA ARG A 213 -11.09 13.88 -13.80
C ARG A 213 -12.04 12.70 -13.73
N ARG A 214 -12.04 11.99 -12.62
CA ARG A 214 -12.97 10.86 -12.41
C ARG A 214 -14.41 11.31 -12.61
N GLY A 215 -15.17 10.58 -13.43
CA GLY A 215 -16.55 10.93 -13.77
C GLY A 215 -16.67 11.93 -14.93
N LEU A 216 -15.58 12.31 -15.58
CA LEU A 216 -15.58 13.21 -16.74
C LEU A 216 -16.38 12.59 -17.89
N THR A 217 -17.37 13.35 -18.41
CA THR A 217 -18.25 12.91 -19.50
C THR A 217 -17.84 13.51 -20.86
N LEU A 218 -18.35 12.92 -21.93
CA LEU A 218 -18.11 13.39 -23.30
C LEU A 218 -18.59 14.84 -23.47
N THR A 219 -19.78 15.17 -22.99
CA THR A 219 -20.32 16.54 -23.09
C THR A 219 -19.43 17.54 -22.35
N GLN A 220 -18.93 17.18 -21.18
CA GLN A 220 -18.04 18.07 -20.41
C GLN A 220 -16.73 18.36 -21.14
N VAL A 221 -16.14 17.35 -21.79
CA VAL A 221 -14.91 17.54 -22.57
C VAL A 221 -15.17 18.40 -23.82
N ILE A 222 -16.30 18.20 -24.50
CA ILE A 222 -16.72 19.04 -25.62
C ILE A 222 -16.88 20.51 -25.19
N LEU A 223 -17.50 20.75 -24.05
CA LEU A 223 -17.63 22.10 -23.48
C LEU A 223 -16.27 22.70 -23.12
N ALA A 224 -15.36 21.91 -22.53
CA ALA A 224 -13.99 22.33 -22.25
C ALA A 224 -13.16 22.59 -23.53
N ALA A 225 -13.57 22.04 -24.66
CA ALA A 225 -13.03 22.33 -26.00
C ALA A 225 -13.73 23.55 -26.68
N GLY A 226 -14.52 24.33 -25.95
CA GLY A 226 -15.25 25.50 -26.48
C GLY A 226 -16.49 25.15 -27.27
N GLY A 227 -16.96 23.91 -27.20
CA GLY A 227 -18.11 23.40 -27.94
C GLY A 227 -17.76 22.86 -29.32
N VAL A 228 -18.76 22.32 -29.99
CA VAL A 228 -18.67 21.80 -31.37
C VAL A 228 -18.93 22.87 -32.43
N THR A 229 -18.47 22.62 -33.66
CA THR A 229 -18.87 23.40 -34.82
C THR A 229 -20.29 23.04 -35.27
N PRO A 230 -20.97 23.91 -36.05
CA PRO A 230 -22.33 23.62 -36.56
C PRO A 230 -22.45 22.38 -37.44
N LYS A 231 -21.33 21.83 -37.91
CA LYS A 231 -21.27 20.63 -38.76
C LYS A 231 -21.17 19.32 -37.99
N ALA A 232 -20.88 19.38 -36.70
CA ALA A 232 -20.69 18.23 -35.85
C ALA A 232 -21.99 17.45 -35.59
N LYS A 233 -21.96 16.14 -35.79
CA LYS A 233 -23.10 15.24 -35.57
C LYS A 233 -22.76 14.08 -34.67
N VAL A 234 -21.57 13.53 -34.78
CA VAL A 234 -21.17 12.29 -34.13
C VAL A 234 -19.85 12.49 -33.38
N ALA A 235 -19.75 11.97 -32.19
CA ALA A 235 -18.48 11.80 -31.48
C ALA A 235 -18.04 10.34 -31.60
N GLN A 236 -16.81 10.13 -32.02
CA GLN A 236 -16.16 8.83 -31.98
C GLN A 236 -15.15 8.83 -30.84
N VAL A 237 -15.38 8.01 -29.82
CA VAL A 237 -14.45 7.78 -28.71
C VAL A 237 -13.66 6.53 -29.03
N VAL A 238 -12.35 6.66 -29.12
CA VAL A 238 -11.41 5.57 -29.38
C VAL A 238 -10.66 5.27 -28.11
N ARG A 239 -10.83 4.07 -27.59
CA ARG A 239 -10.27 3.61 -26.33
C ARG A 239 -9.28 2.48 -26.57
N ASP A 240 -8.18 2.50 -25.82
CA ASP A 240 -7.28 1.37 -25.76
C ASP A 240 -7.91 0.25 -24.90
N ALA A 241 -8.16 -0.91 -25.52
CA ALA A 241 -8.69 -2.10 -24.87
C ALA A 241 -7.59 -2.99 -24.27
N GLY A 242 -6.32 -2.54 -24.33
CA GLY A 242 -5.15 -3.29 -23.92
C GLY A 242 -4.39 -3.87 -25.11
N GLY A 243 -3.08 -4.01 -24.95
CA GLY A 243 -2.21 -4.54 -26.01
C GLY A 243 -2.11 -3.70 -27.28
N GLY A 244 -2.48 -2.40 -27.22
CA GLY A 244 -2.47 -1.50 -28.38
C GLY A 244 -3.70 -1.61 -29.28
N LEU A 245 -4.69 -2.41 -28.92
CA LEU A 245 -5.95 -2.52 -29.65
C LEU A 245 -6.85 -1.32 -29.36
N LEU A 246 -7.10 -0.52 -30.39
CA LEU A 246 -7.95 0.67 -30.29
C LEU A 246 -9.39 0.32 -30.73
N VAL A 247 -10.33 0.48 -29.80
CA VAL A 247 -11.76 0.21 -30.05
C VAL A 247 -12.52 1.52 -30.19
N PRO A 248 -13.07 1.82 -31.39
CA PRO A 248 -13.89 3.00 -31.61
C PRO A 248 -15.35 2.74 -31.22
N THR A 249 -15.94 3.69 -30.48
CA THR A 249 -17.38 3.72 -30.17
C THR A 249 -17.95 5.06 -30.64
N ARG A 250 -19.11 5.05 -31.30
CA ARG A 250 -19.76 6.24 -31.85
C ARG A 250 -20.94 6.66 -31.00
N PHE A 251 -21.10 7.96 -30.83
CA PHE A 251 -22.16 8.60 -30.05
C PHE A 251 -22.80 9.73 -30.86
N ASP A 252 -24.12 9.72 -30.93
CA ASP A 252 -24.90 10.81 -31.58
C ASP A 252 -24.99 11.99 -30.60
N LEU A 253 -24.41 13.13 -31.00
CA LEU A 253 -24.36 14.34 -30.18
C LEU A 253 -25.74 14.96 -29.96
N GLN A 254 -26.66 14.85 -30.97
CA GLN A 254 -28.01 15.37 -30.86
C GLN A 254 -28.84 14.51 -29.89
N ALA A 255 -28.69 13.19 -29.94
CA ALA A 255 -29.36 12.29 -29.02
C ALA A 255 -28.92 12.50 -27.56
N ILE A 256 -27.62 12.70 -27.33
CA ILE A 256 -27.10 13.04 -25.99
C ILE A 256 -27.62 14.40 -25.54
N GLY A 257 -27.51 15.44 -26.39
CA GLY A 257 -27.92 16.79 -26.05
C GLY A 257 -29.45 16.94 -25.79
N SER A 258 -30.27 16.06 -26.39
CA SER A 258 -31.72 16.01 -26.16
C SER A 258 -32.14 15.06 -25.01
N GLY A 259 -31.18 14.41 -24.35
CA GLY A 259 -31.46 13.44 -23.29
C GLY A 259 -31.99 12.08 -23.75
N LYS A 260 -31.99 11.81 -25.07
CA LYS A 260 -32.43 10.54 -25.64
C LYS A 260 -31.37 9.44 -25.55
N ALA A 261 -30.10 9.82 -25.35
CA ALA A 261 -28.97 8.90 -25.13
C ALA A 261 -28.19 9.32 -23.89
N ALA A 262 -27.61 8.35 -23.21
CA ALA A 262 -26.74 8.62 -22.05
C ALA A 262 -25.45 9.32 -22.48
N ASP A 263 -24.98 10.28 -21.66
CA ASP A 263 -23.69 10.93 -21.84
C ASP A 263 -22.57 9.98 -21.33
N PRO A 264 -21.69 9.47 -22.22
CA PRO A 264 -20.73 8.47 -21.81
C PRO A 264 -19.64 9.04 -20.92
N VAL A 265 -19.30 8.28 -19.87
CA VAL A 265 -18.15 8.56 -18.99
C VAL A 265 -16.87 8.14 -19.72
N LEU A 266 -15.93 9.06 -19.77
CA LEU A 266 -14.63 8.88 -20.38
C LEU A 266 -13.66 8.18 -19.42
N LYS A 267 -12.58 7.63 -20.01
CA LYS A 267 -11.45 7.07 -19.29
C LYS A 267 -10.17 7.84 -19.65
N PRO A 268 -9.15 7.80 -18.77
CA PRO A 268 -7.83 8.34 -19.12
C PRO A 268 -7.31 7.75 -20.43
N GLY A 269 -6.73 8.60 -21.28
CA GLY A 269 -6.20 8.20 -22.57
C GLY A 269 -7.23 8.09 -23.70
N ASP A 270 -8.53 8.27 -23.43
CA ASP A 270 -9.55 8.26 -24.49
C ASP A 270 -9.23 9.34 -25.55
N ARG A 271 -9.35 8.96 -26.82
CA ARG A 271 -9.22 9.85 -27.98
C ARG A 271 -10.59 10.10 -28.57
N ILE A 272 -10.99 11.35 -28.61
CA ILE A 272 -12.33 11.78 -29.05
C ILE A 272 -12.17 12.52 -30.37
N VAL A 273 -12.84 12.04 -31.40
CA VAL A 273 -12.88 12.69 -32.72
C VAL A 273 -14.32 13.07 -33.00
N ILE A 274 -14.57 14.38 -33.15
CA ILE A 274 -15.88 14.89 -33.52
C ILE A 274 -15.99 14.94 -35.04
N LEU A 275 -16.99 14.26 -35.55
CA LEU A 275 -17.25 14.04 -36.98
C LEU A 275 -18.49 14.81 -37.44
N ARG A 276 -18.54 15.06 -38.75
CA ARG A 276 -19.67 15.71 -39.42
C ARG A 276 -20.88 14.81 -39.50
#